data_b273ac604e1f87487798ad94df32ddb3
#
_entry.id   b273ac604e1f87487798ad94df32ddb3
#
_cell.length_a   1.000
_cell.length_b   1.000
_cell.length_c   1.000
_cell.angle_alpha   90.00
_cell.angle_beta   90.00
_cell.angle_gamma   90.00
#
_symmetry.space_group_name_H-M   'P 1'
#
loop_
_entity.id
_entity.type
_entity.pdbx_description
1 polymer ?
#
loop_
_entity_poly.entity_id
_entity_poly.type
_entity_poly.pdbx_seq_one_letter_code
_entity_poly.pdbx_strand_id
1 'polypeptide(L)'
;MYKRQRRPQSYLRETLWSEAPVSHIVVTPPVPSFPLNPDKAEWSVWDFPDVVDHWNFPGYEGKKMTVSVYSNCEQIELFLNGESLGKQENTVDKKNTLVWEVPYVHGILKAVSYNKGNEVGTAALESAGKVEKIRLSADRTEIVADGNDLSYITLELVDSKGIRNQLAEELVEFFIEGDATIEGVGNANPMSVEGFVASSRKTWRGSNLLVVRSGKTSGKVIVTAKVQGLPVANIIINQRSK
;
A
#
# COMPACT_ATOMS: atom_id res chain seq x y z
N MET A 1 -7.38 13.15 3.71
CA MET A 1 -6.15 12.41 3.36
C MET A 1 -6.32 10.89 3.51
N TYR A 2 -6.98 10.38 4.55
CA TYR A 2 -7.27 8.95 4.72
C TYR A 2 -8.09 8.27 3.59
N LYS A 3 -8.76 9.03 2.77
CA LYS A 3 -9.70 8.52 1.76
C LYS A 3 -9.04 7.99 0.46
N ARG A 4 -7.72 8.22 0.27
CA ARG A 4 -7.03 7.78 -0.95
C ARG A 4 -6.24 6.49 -0.81
N GLN A 5 -5.90 6.06 0.41
CA GLN A 5 -5.26 4.76 0.63
C GLN A 5 -6.32 3.71 0.88
N ARG A 6 -6.33 2.70 0.02
CA ARG A 6 -7.19 1.54 0.21
C ARG A 6 -6.64 0.71 1.38
N ARG A 7 -7.51 0.32 2.29
CA ARG A 7 -7.18 -0.66 3.33
C ARG A 7 -7.42 -2.06 2.79
N PRO A 8 -6.66 -3.07 3.23
CA PRO A 8 -6.84 -4.45 2.76
C PRO A 8 -8.30 -4.94 2.83
N GLN A 9 -9.04 -4.55 3.85
CA GLN A 9 -10.45 -4.90 4.03
C GLN A 9 -11.37 -4.33 2.93
N SER A 10 -10.96 -3.26 2.24
CA SER A 10 -11.75 -2.71 1.14
C SER A 10 -11.79 -3.63 -0.08
N TYR A 11 -10.79 -4.51 -0.22
CA TYR A 11 -10.71 -5.47 -1.31
C TYR A 11 -11.74 -6.59 -1.17
N LEU A 12 -12.05 -7.01 0.07
CA LEU A 12 -13.15 -7.95 0.28
C LEU A 12 -14.49 -7.36 -0.18
N ARG A 13 -14.74 -6.07 0.08
CA ARG A 13 -15.95 -5.40 -0.40
C ARG A 13 -15.99 -5.31 -1.92
N GLU A 14 -14.84 -5.09 -2.56
CA GLU A 14 -14.76 -5.05 -4.03
C GLU A 14 -15.21 -6.37 -4.65
N THR A 15 -14.91 -7.51 -4.04
CA THR A 15 -15.37 -8.82 -4.53
C THR A 15 -16.90 -8.98 -4.55
N LEU A 16 -17.62 -8.18 -3.77
CA LEU A 16 -19.09 -8.22 -3.69
C LEU A 16 -19.78 -7.32 -4.74
N TRP A 17 -19.06 -6.33 -5.28
CA TRP A 17 -19.65 -5.30 -6.15
C TRP A 17 -19.06 -5.32 -7.57
N SER A 18 -17.88 -5.92 -7.76
CA SER A 18 -17.23 -5.98 -9.05
C SER A 18 -17.78 -7.13 -9.89
N GLU A 19 -18.12 -6.84 -11.15
CA GLU A 19 -18.41 -7.85 -12.18
C GLU A 19 -17.12 -8.40 -12.80
N ALA A 20 -16.03 -7.63 -12.77
CA ALA A 20 -14.72 -8.05 -13.22
C ALA A 20 -14.07 -9.02 -12.20
N PRO A 21 -13.20 -9.94 -12.66
CA PRO A 21 -12.41 -10.78 -11.77
C PRO A 21 -11.57 -9.95 -10.80
N VAL A 22 -11.72 -10.20 -9.51
CA VAL A 22 -10.97 -9.54 -8.43
C VAL A 22 -10.27 -10.60 -7.61
N SER A 23 -8.98 -10.36 -7.31
CA SER A 23 -8.24 -11.18 -6.36
C SER A 23 -7.21 -10.35 -5.62
N HIS A 24 -7.20 -10.48 -4.29
CA HIS A 24 -6.25 -9.82 -3.41
C HIS A 24 -5.75 -10.75 -2.34
N ILE A 25 -4.42 -10.81 -2.17
CA ILE A 25 -3.78 -11.55 -1.10
C ILE A 25 -3.65 -10.64 0.12
N VAL A 26 -4.05 -11.15 1.28
CA VAL A 26 -3.82 -10.51 2.57
C VAL A 26 -3.28 -11.54 3.56
N VAL A 27 -2.52 -11.08 4.54
CA VAL A 27 -1.87 -11.93 5.53
C VAL A 27 -2.26 -11.45 6.92
N THR A 28 -2.63 -12.36 7.81
CA THR A 28 -2.81 -12.05 9.22
C THR A 28 -1.42 -11.84 9.84
N PRO A 29 -1.11 -10.65 10.40
CA PRO A 29 0.18 -10.40 10.98
C PRO A 29 0.41 -11.28 12.21
N PRO A 30 1.64 -11.79 12.44
CA PRO A 30 1.93 -12.67 13.58
C PRO A 30 1.86 -11.93 14.93
N VAL A 31 1.97 -10.62 14.90
CA VAL A 31 1.73 -9.73 16.03
C VAL A 31 0.57 -8.83 15.67
N PRO A 32 -0.48 -8.76 16.49
CA PRO A 32 -1.61 -7.88 16.22
C PRO A 32 -1.19 -6.44 15.97
N SER A 33 -1.72 -5.82 14.91
CA SER A 33 -1.43 -4.42 14.54
C SER A 33 -1.93 -3.42 15.59
N PHE A 34 -2.89 -3.83 16.41
CA PHE A 34 -3.49 -3.03 17.47
C PHE A 34 -3.60 -3.87 18.76
N PRO A 35 -3.51 -3.25 19.94
CA PRO A 35 -3.79 -3.94 21.19
C PRO A 35 -5.17 -4.61 21.13
N LEU A 36 -5.21 -5.91 21.33
CA LEU A 36 -6.46 -6.65 21.47
C LEU A 36 -7.14 -6.19 22.76
N ASN A 37 -8.32 -5.61 22.62
CA ASN A 37 -9.19 -5.38 23.76
C ASN A 37 -10.30 -6.44 23.72
N PRO A 38 -10.23 -7.48 24.56
CA PRO A 38 -11.21 -8.56 24.58
C PRO A 38 -12.62 -8.04 24.84
N ASP A 39 -12.77 -6.97 25.62
CA ASP A 39 -14.08 -6.39 25.96
C ASP A 39 -14.74 -5.70 24.75
N LYS A 40 -13.97 -5.32 23.73
CA LYS A 40 -14.52 -4.71 22.50
C LYS A 40 -14.99 -5.73 21.47
N ALA A 41 -14.49 -6.96 21.51
CA ALA A 41 -14.87 -8.00 20.56
C ALA A 41 -16.33 -8.45 20.74
N GLU A 42 -16.87 -8.38 21.96
CA GLU A 42 -18.22 -8.87 22.27
C GLU A 42 -19.35 -7.93 21.82
N TRP A 43 -19.10 -6.62 21.65
CA TRP A 43 -20.16 -5.66 21.34
C TRP A 43 -19.94 -4.85 20.04
N SER A 44 -18.80 -4.99 19.39
CA SER A 44 -18.52 -4.27 18.14
C SER A 44 -19.00 -5.05 16.93
N VAL A 45 -20.08 -4.58 16.30
CA VAL A 45 -20.52 -5.06 14.97
C VAL A 45 -19.58 -4.63 13.84
N TRP A 46 -18.56 -3.81 14.14
CA TRP A 46 -17.56 -3.30 13.21
C TRP A 46 -16.22 -4.02 13.41
N ASP A 47 -16.27 -5.34 13.40
CA ASP A 47 -15.04 -6.12 13.41
C ASP A 47 -14.47 -6.22 11.99
N PHE A 48 -13.24 -5.74 11.86
CA PHE A 48 -12.45 -5.90 10.64
C PHE A 48 -11.27 -6.79 10.95
N PRO A 49 -11.04 -7.85 10.16
CA PRO A 49 -9.88 -8.70 10.37
C PRO A 49 -8.59 -7.86 10.30
N ASP A 50 -7.70 -8.11 11.25
CA ASP A 50 -6.37 -7.50 11.25
C ASP A 50 -5.53 -8.21 10.19
N VAL A 51 -5.41 -7.58 9.03
CA VAL A 51 -4.68 -8.13 7.88
C VAL A 51 -3.83 -7.05 7.22
N VAL A 52 -2.72 -7.48 6.64
CA VAL A 52 -1.77 -6.65 5.89
C VAL A 52 -1.62 -7.16 4.46
N ASP A 53 -1.22 -6.27 3.57
CA ASP A 53 -1.02 -6.53 2.14
C ASP A 53 0.48 -6.59 1.77
N HIS A 54 1.27 -7.29 2.59
CA HIS A 54 2.70 -7.53 2.34
C HIS A 54 3.12 -8.93 2.76
N TRP A 55 4.26 -9.40 2.24
CA TRP A 55 4.90 -10.67 2.56
C TRP A 55 6.31 -10.41 3.13
N ASN A 56 6.38 -9.60 4.24
CA ASN A 56 7.61 -9.25 4.94
C ASN A 56 7.44 -9.49 6.43
N PHE A 57 7.99 -10.59 6.95
CA PHE A 57 7.90 -10.97 8.36
C PHE A 57 9.26 -11.49 8.86
N PRO A 58 10.30 -10.63 8.93
CA PRO A 58 11.62 -11.04 9.39
C PRO A 58 11.56 -11.60 10.82
N GLY A 59 12.25 -12.72 11.07
CA GLY A 59 12.24 -13.44 12.33
C GLY A 59 11.08 -14.45 12.48
N TYR A 60 10.25 -14.62 11.43
CA TYR A 60 9.18 -15.61 11.40
C TYR A 60 9.42 -16.71 10.35
N GLU A 61 10.65 -16.82 9.84
CA GLU A 61 11.02 -17.83 8.85
C GLU A 61 10.63 -19.24 9.30
N GLY A 62 9.92 -19.95 8.44
CA GLY A 62 9.41 -21.30 8.68
C GLY A 62 8.14 -21.38 9.56
N LYS A 63 7.71 -20.29 10.20
CA LYS A 63 6.46 -20.27 10.97
C LYS A 63 5.27 -20.19 10.05
N LYS A 64 4.19 -20.87 10.41
CA LYS A 64 2.92 -20.81 9.66
C LYS A 64 2.27 -19.42 9.79
N MET A 65 1.90 -18.86 8.65
CA MET A 65 1.19 -17.61 8.52
C MET A 65 -0.18 -17.88 7.89
N THR A 66 -1.21 -17.29 8.43
CA THR A 66 -2.55 -17.36 7.83
C THR A 66 -2.63 -16.38 6.67
N VAL A 67 -2.73 -16.91 5.46
CA VAL A 67 -2.88 -16.17 4.21
C VAL A 67 -4.32 -16.29 3.74
N SER A 68 -4.96 -15.16 3.47
CA SER A 68 -6.31 -15.12 2.89
C SER A 68 -6.25 -14.52 1.50
N VAL A 69 -7.01 -15.08 0.57
CA VAL A 69 -7.24 -14.48 -0.74
C VAL A 69 -8.70 -14.07 -0.86
N TYR A 70 -8.92 -12.77 -1.00
CA TYR A 70 -10.24 -12.21 -1.29
C TYR A 70 -10.49 -12.28 -2.79
N SER A 71 -11.53 -13.00 -3.22
CA SER A 71 -11.81 -13.15 -4.65
C SER A 71 -13.29 -13.42 -4.93
N ASN A 72 -13.77 -12.92 -6.07
CA ASN A 72 -15.08 -13.27 -6.65
C ASN A 72 -14.98 -14.35 -7.75
N CYS A 73 -13.80 -14.91 -7.97
CA CYS A 73 -13.59 -15.97 -8.96
C CYS A 73 -13.98 -17.35 -8.39
N GLU A 74 -14.27 -18.31 -9.29
CA GLU A 74 -14.74 -19.66 -8.92
C GLU A 74 -13.67 -20.48 -8.18
N GLN A 75 -12.40 -20.36 -8.60
CA GLN A 75 -11.29 -21.11 -8.02
C GLN A 75 -10.05 -20.24 -7.90
N ILE A 76 -9.28 -20.49 -6.85
CA ILE A 76 -7.99 -19.84 -6.61
C ILE A 76 -6.93 -20.88 -6.33
N GLU A 77 -5.77 -20.73 -6.94
CA GLU A 77 -4.57 -21.50 -6.64
C GLU A 77 -3.50 -20.58 -6.07
N LEU A 78 -2.96 -20.93 -4.91
CA LEU A 78 -1.92 -20.15 -4.24
C LEU A 78 -0.55 -20.80 -4.50
N PHE A 79 0.45 -19.95 -4.76
CA PHE A 79 1.84 -20.36 -5.00
C PHE A 79 2.78 -19.60 -4.07
N LEU A 80 3.80 -20.30 -3.57
CA LEU A 80 4.94 -19.69 -2.88
C LEU A 80 6.20 -20.00 -3.68
N ASN A 81 6.89 -18.96 -4.14
CA ASN A 81 8.11 -19.08 -4.96
C ASN A 81 7.96 -20.01 -6.18
N GLY A 82 6.75 -20.04 -6.79
CA GLY A 82 6.44 -20.89 -7.94
C GLY A 82 5.94 -22.30 -7.60
N GLU A 83 6.00 -22.70 -6.34
CA GLU A 83 5.48 -23.99 -5.88
C GLU A 83 4.01 -23.86 -5.46
N SER A 84 3.14 -24.72 -5.98
CA SER A 84 1.71 -24.70 -5.69
C SER A 84 1.44 -25.16 -4.25
N LEU A 85 0.66 -24.36 -3.53
CA LEU A 85 0.15 -24.66 -2.19
C LEU A 85 -1.28 -25.23 -2.24
N GLY A 86 -1.74 -25.54 -3.45
CA GLY A 86 -3.04 -26.13 -3.74
C GLY A 86 -4.08 -25.12 -4.22
N LYS A 87 -5.07 -25.68 -4.89
CA LYS A 87 -6.22 -24.97 -5.45
C LYS A 87 -7.43 -25.16 -4.55
N GLN A 88 -8.20 -24.11 -4.35
CA GLN A 88 -9.44 -24.14 -3.58
C GLN A 88 -10.59 -23.56 -4.42
N GLU A 89 -11.79 -24.11 -4.21
CA GLU A 89 -13.03 -23.58 -4.76
C GLU A 89 -13.60 -22.48 -3.85
N ASN A 90 -14.12 -21.44 -4.47
CA ASN A 90 -14.78 -20.33 -3.77
C ASN A 90 -16.28 -20.64 -3.65
N THR A 91 -16.63 -21.38 -2.63
CA THR A 91 -18.00 -21.76 -2.33
C THR A 91 -18.70 -20.66 -1.52
N VAL A 92 -20.04 -20.65 -1.50
CA VAL A 92 -20.85 -19.61 -0.85
C VAL A 92 -20.53 -19.45 0.65
N ASP A 93 -20.20 -20.54 1.31
CA ASP A 93 -19.82 -20.55 2.74
C ASP A 93 -18.50 -19.86 3.02
N LYS A 94 -17.60 -19.77 2.04
CA LYS A 94 -16.32 -19.08 2.15
C LYS A 94 -16.45 -17.54 2.04
N LYS A 95 -17.59 -17.04 1.62
CA LYS A 95 -17.87 -15.60 1.55
C LYS A 95 -16.76 -14.79 0.85
N ASN A 96 -16.30 -15.29 -0.31
CA ASN A 96 -15.19 -14.70 -1.09
C ASN A 96 -13.85 -14.60 -0.34
N THR A 97 -13.63 -15.45 0.66
CA THR A 97 -12.39 -15.50 1.44
C THR A 97 -11.86 -16.93 1.48
N LEU A 98 -10.77 -17.19 0.78
CA LEU A 98 -10.11 -18.48 0.77
C LEU A 98 -8.86 -18.41 1.63
N VAL A 99 -8.60 -19.41 2.47
CA VAL A 99 -7.57 -19.37 3.51
C VAL A 99 -6.58 -20.51 3.35
N TRP A 100 -5.28 -20.20 3.49
CA TRP A 100 -4.16 -21.15 3.53
C TRP A 100 -3.29 -20.89 4.75
N GLU A 101 -2.73 -21.95 5.31
CA GLU A 101 -1.65 -21.90 6.29
C GLU A 101 -0.31 -22.09 5.57
N VAL A 102 0.46 -21.04 5.45
CA VAL A 102 1.67 -20.97 4.62
C VAL A 102 2.90 -20.79 5.49
N PRO A 103 3.92 -21.66 5.41
CA PRO A 103 5.19 -21.40 6.09
C PRO A 103 5.84 -20.14 5.50
N TYR A 104 6.19 -19.18 6.35
CA TYR A 104 6.82 -17.96 5.86
C TYR A 104 8.22 -18.25 5.30
N VAL A 105 8.39 -17.92 4.04
CA VAL A 105 9.69 -17.91 3.34
C VAL A 105 9.75 -16.63 2.52
N HIS A 106 10.88 -15.92 2.60
CA HIS A 106 11.11 -14.73 1.79
C HIS A 106 10.98 -15.05 0.29
N GLY A 107 10.24 -14.22 -0.46
CA GLY A 107 10.02 -14.42 -1.88
C GLY A 107 8.67 -13.92 -2.36
N ILE A 108 8.05 -14.67 -3.29
CA ILE A 108 6.82 -14.27 -3.96
C ILE A 108 5.69 -15.21 -3.57
N LEU A 109 4.65 -14.64 -2.99
CA LEU A 109 3.37 -15.28 -2.77
C LEU A 109 2.42 -14.83 -3.89
N LYS A 110 1.95 -15.77 -4.73
CA LYS A 110 1.13 -15.48 -5.92
C LYS A 110 -0.17 -16.27 -5.87
N ALA A 111 -1.30 -15.58 -6.08
CA ALA A 111 -2.58 -16.21 -6.31
C ALA A 111 -2.94 -16.14 -7.80
N VAL A 112 -3.42 -17.25 -8.35
CA VAL A 112 -3.96 -17.37 -9.71
C VAL A 112 -5.44 -17.68 -9.60
N SER A 113 -6.27 -16.93 -10.32
CA SER A 113 -7.72 -17.02 -10.26
C SER A 113 -8.28 -17.62 -11.54
N TYR A 114 -9.27 -18.50 -11.39
CA TYR A 114 -9.88 -19.23 -12.51
C TYR A 114 -11.38 -19.06 -12.49
N ASN A 115 -11.97 -18.90 -13.69
CA ASN A 115 -13.40 -19.03 -13.97
C ASN A 115 -13.60 -19.99 -15.12
N LYS A 116 -14.49 -20.98 -14.97
CA LYS A 116 -14.77 -22.02 -15.96
C LYS A 116 -13.50 -22.72 -16.46
N GLY A 117 -12.54 -22.93 -15.54
CA GLY A 117 -11.26 -23.58 -15.82
C GLY A 117 -10.20 -22.70 -16.51
N ASN A 118 -10.51 -21.46 -16.89
CA ASN A 118 -9.56 -20.53 -17.51
C ASN A 118 -8.99 -19.56 -16.47
N GLU A 119 -7.69 -19.25 -16.61
CA GLU A 119 -7.05 -18.20 -15.83
C GLU A 119 -7.65 -16.82 -16.21
N VAL A 120 -8.12 -16.07 -15.22
CA VAL A 120 -8.77 -14.75 -15.41
C VAL A 120 -8.08 -13.62 -14.67
N GLY A 121 -7.13 -13.92 -13.80
CA GLY A 121 -6.39 -12.90 -13.07
C GLY A 121 -5.33 -13.45 -12.12
N THR A 122 -4.43 -12.57 -11.71
CA THR A 122 -3.38 -12.88 -10.73
C THR A 122 -3.24 -11.77 -9.71
N ALA A 123 -2.84 -12.13 -8.49
CA ALA A 123 -2.39 -11.20 -7.47
C ALA A 123 -1.06 -11.70 -6.89
N ALA A 124 -0.19 -10.80 -6.47
CA ALA A 124 1.08 -11.19 -5.87
C ALA A 124 1.50 -10.24 -4.75
N LEU A 125 2.15 -10.81 -3.73
CA LEU A 125 2.91 -10.08 -2.71
C LEU A 125 4.35 -10.55 -2.81
N GLU A 126 5.27 -9.61 -2.99
CA GLU A 126 6.70 -9.89 -3.02
C GLU A 126 7.36 -9.33 -1.76
N SER A 127 8.23 -10.12 -1.15
CA SER A 127 9.04 -9.69 -0.01
C SER A 127 10.04 -8.64 -0.47
N ALA A 128 10.02 -7.47 0.16
CA ALA A 128 10.99 -6.42 -0.10
C ALA A 128 12.31 -6.69 0.60
N GLY A 129 13.40 -6.33 -0.04
CA GLY A 129 14.72 -6.25 0.54
C GLY A 129 14.93 -4.99 1.39
N LYS A 130 16.21 -4.69 1.70
CA LYS A 130 16.59 -3.44 2.37
C LYS A 130 16.18 -2.24 1.51
N VAL A 131 15.73 -1.16 2.15
CA VAL A 131 15.46 0.10 1.46
C VAL A 131 16.74 0.66 0.85
N GLU A 132 16.70 0.98 -0.44
CA GLU A 132 17.83 1.54 -1.18
C GLU A 132 17.48 2.84 -1.89
N LYS A 133 16.20 3.07 -2.18
CA LYS A 133 15.76 4.20 -3.00
C LYS A 133 14.47 4.82 -2.49
N ILE A 134 14.31 6.10 -2.82
CA ILE A 134 13.06 6.82 -2.72
C ILE A 134 12.40 6.83 -4.09
N ARG A 135 11.15 6.39 -4.20
CA ARG A 135 10.32 6.52 -5.39
C ARG A 135 9.27 7.60 -5.16
N LEU A 136 9.20 8.58 -6.08
CA LEU A 136 8.18 9.62 -6.10
C LEU A 136 7.25 9.40 -7.29
N SER A 137 5.93 9.47 -7.07
CA SER A 137 4.92 9.35 -8.10
C SER A 137 3.84 10.39 -7.88
N ALA A 138 3.58 11.26 -8.85
CA ALA A 138 2.52 12.25 -8.79
C ALA A 138 1.24 11.71 -9.47
N ASP A 139 0.07 12.03 -8.94
CA ASP A 139 -1.20 11.78 -9.63
C ASP A 139 -1.33 12.66 -10.89
N ARG A 140 -0.77 13.86 -10.84
CA ARG A 140 -0.69 14.81 -11.96
C ARG A 140 0.64 15.54 -11.93
N THR A 141 1.35 15.49 -13.06
CA THR A 141 2.59 16.24 -13.29
C THR A 141 2.36 17.59 -13.97
N GLU A 142 1.10 17.87 -14.34
CA GLU A 142 0.66 19.16 -14.88
C GLU A 142 -0.49 19.70 -14.04
N ILE A 143 -0.38 20.94 -13.56
CA ILE A 143 -1.38 21.66 -12.79
C ILE A 143 -1.52 23.09 -13.29
N VAL A 144 -2.63 23.76 -12.97
CA VAL A 144 -2.89 25.14 -13.35
C VAL A 144 -2.28 26.10 -12.34
N ALA A 145 -1.59 27.14 -12.79
CA ALA A 145 -0.99 28.19 -11.93
C ALA A 145 -2.06 29.19 -11.48
N ASP A 146 -3.08 28.76 -10.73
CA ASP A 146 -4.17 29.60 -10.23
C ASP A 146 -4.14 29.82 -8.71
N GLY A 147 -3.15 29.23 -8.04
CA GLY A 147 -2.97 29.32 -6.57
C GLY A 147 -3.86 28.32 -5.80
N ASN A 148 -4.60 27.44 -6.48
CA ASN A 148 -5.54 26.52 -5.83
C ASN A 148 -5.39 25.07 -6.33
N ASP A 149 -4.85 24.85 -7.53
CA ASP A 149 -4.73 23.51 -8.09
C ASP A 149 -3.69 22.68 -7.33
N LEU A 150 -3.94 21.39 -7.18
CA LEU A 150 -3.16 20.49 -6.33
C LEU A 150 -2.56 19.33 -7.12
N SER A 151 -1.34 18.94 -6.75
CA SER A 151 -0.76 17.65 -7.10
C SER A 151 -0.52 16.81 -5.84
N TYR A 152 -0.87 15.53 -5.90
CA TYR A 152 -0.67 14.57 -4.82
C TYR A 152 0.49 13.65 -5.17
N ILE A 153 1.57 13.77 -4.40
CA ILE A 153 2.80 13.02 -4.65
C ILE A 153 2.93 11.92 -3.61
N THR A 154 2.85 10.67 -4.08
CA THR A 154 3.13 9.50 -3.25
C THR A 154 4.65 9.29 -3.20
N LEU A 155 5.18 9.17 -1.98
CA LEU A 155 6.54 8.71 -1.72
C LEU A 155 6.48 7.27 -1.25
N GLU A 156 7.36 6.44 -1.78
CA GLU A 156 7.58 5.08 -1.34
C GLU A 156 9.06 4.80 -1.12
N LEU A 157 9.39 4.10 -0.04
CA LEU A 157 10.71 3.57 0.24
C LEU A 157 10.82 2.17 -0.35
N VAL A 158 11.68 2.01 -1.35
CA VAL A 158 11.77 0.79 -2.14
C VAL A 158 13.17 0.18 -2.09
N ASP A 159 13.24 -1.12 -2.30
CA ASP A 159 14.49 -1.87 -2.43
C ASP A 159 15.13 -1.71 -3.82
N SER A 160 16.20 -2.46 -4.09
CA SER A 160 16.91 -2.47 -5.37
C SER A 160 16.01 -2.82 -6.56
N LYS A 161 15.02 -3.70 -6.35
CA LYS A 161 14.05 -4.14 -7.36
C LYS A 161 12.87 -3.19 -7.53
N GLY A 162 12.72 -2.18 -6.67
CA GLY A 162 11.60 -1.26 -6.67
C GLY A 162 10.39 -1.76 -5.87
N ILE A 163 10.54 -2.80 -5.04
CA ILE A 163 9.49 -3.30 -4.16
C ILE A 163 9.43 -2.43 -2.90
N ARG A 164 8.24 -1.93 -2.56
CA ARG A 164 8.05 -1.10 -1.37
C ARG A 164 8.29 -1.92 -0.10
N ASN A 165 9.20 -1.44 0.75
CA ASN A 165 9.41 -2.03 2.06
C ASN A 165 8.40 -1.48 3.05
N GLN A 166 7.36 -2.26 3.33
CA GLN A 166 6.26 -1.85 4.22
C GLN A 166 6.63 -1.85 5.72
N LEU A 167 7.87 -2.20 6.07
CA LEU A 167 8.38 -2.11 7.44
C LEU A 167 9.19 -0.82 7.69
N ALA A 168 9.43 -0.03 6.64
CA ALA A 168 10.24 1.17 6.74
C ALA A 168 9.45 2.34 7.36
N GLU A 169 10.02 2.94 8.41
CA GLU A 169 9.47 4.07 9.16
C GLU A 169 10.51 5.21 9.28
N GLU A 170 11.03 5.66 8.13
CA GLU A 170 12.07 6.68 8.07
C GLU A 170 11.49 8.09 8.05
N LEU A 171 12.20 9.05 8.64
CA LEU A 171 11.89 10.47 8.51
C LEU A 171 12.22 10.96 7.10
N VAL A 172 11.21 11.53 6.44
CA VAL A 172 11.37 12.17 5.12
C VAL A 172 11.26 13.67 5.27
N GLU A 173 12.18 14.40 4.65
CA GLU A 173 12.15 15.84 4.50
C GLU A 173 11.86 16.21 3.04
N PHE A 174 10.92 17.14 2.84
CA PHE A 174 10.51 17.62 1.52
C PHE A 174 10.91 19.06 1.31
N PHE A 175 11.38 19.38 0.12
CA PHE A 175 11.76 20.72 -0.32
C PHE A 175 11.08 21.03 -1.65
N ILE A 176 10.73 22.30 -1.86
CA ILE A 176 10.13 22.78 -3.11
C ILE A 176 10.99 23.93 -3.64
N GLU A 177 11.29 23.85 -4.94
CA GLU A 177 11.84 24.94 -5.73
C GLU A 177 10.82 25.34 -6.80
N GLY A 178 10.56 26.64 -6.97
CA GLY A 178 9.55 27.19 -7.86
C GLY A 178 8.36 27.80 -7.10
N ASP A 179 7.35 28.30 -7.84
CA ASP A 179 6.20 28.99 -7.26
C ASP A 179 5.10 27.98 -6.85
N ALA A 180 5.34 27.27 -5.74
CA ALA A 180 4.39 26.33 -5.15
C ALA A 180 4.60 26.18 -3.64
N THR A 181 3.62 25.60 -2.95
CA THR A 181 3.67 25.39 -1.50
C THR A 181 3.35 23.95 -1.11
N ILE A 182 3.95 23.50 0.01
CA ILE A 182 3.57 22.25 0.67
C ILE A 182 2.32 22.52 1.49
N GLU A 183 1.20 21.93 1.12
CA GLU A 183 -0.06 22.02 1.87
C GLU A 183 -0.13 21.03 3.02
N GLY A 184 0.59 19.94 2.90
CA GLY A 184 0.68 18.97 3.97
C GLY A 184 1.35 17.67 3.57
N VAL A 185 1.76 16.92 4.59
CA VAL A 185 2.30 15.57 4.46
C VAL A 185 1.51 14.62 5.34
N GLY A 186 1.03 13.53 4.77
CA GLY A 186 0.31 12.46 5.47
C GLY A 186 0.99 11.11 5.27
N ASN A 187 0.91 10.24 6.26
CA ASN A 187 1.39 8.87 6.16
C ASN A 187 0.28 7.82 6.40
N ALA A 188 -0.95 8.27 6.63
CA ALA A 188 -2.11 7.44 6.96
C ALA A 188 -2.00 6.59 8.25
N ASN A 189 -1.01 6.83 9.08
CA ASN A 189 -0.92 6.22 10.40
C ASN A 189 -1.99 6.83 11.33
N PRO A 190 -3.00 6.06 11.78
CA PRO A 190 -4.06 6.58 12.65
C PRO A 190 -3.57 6.94 14.06
N MET A 191 -2.40 6.42 14.44
CA MET A 191 -1.79 6.65 15.76
C MET A 191 -0.77 7.79 15.76
N SER A 192 -0.47 8.39 14.57
CA SER A 192 0.52 9.47 14.50
C SER A 192 -0.04 10.77 15.07
N VAL A 193 0.74 11.40 15.92
CA VAL A 193 0.47 12.72 16.49
C VAL A 193 1.20 13.85 15.75
N GLU A 194 1.94 13.52 14.69
CA GLU A 194 2.66 14.51 13.88
C GLU A 194 1.67 15.43 13.14
N GLY A 195 1.98 16.74 13.10
CA GLY A 195 1.17 17.72 12.36
C GLY A 195 1.15 17.43 10.85
N PHE A 196 0.01 17.65 10.21
CA PHE A 196 -0.09 17.47 8.74
C PHE A 196 0.54 18.62 7.97
N VAL A 197 0.48 19.84 8.51
CA VAL A 197 1.08 21.04 7.90
C VAL A 197 2.55 21.09 8.32
N ALA A 198 3.38 20.37 7.60
CA ALA A 198 4.81 20.29 7.82
C ALA A 198 5.52 19.93 6.51
N SER A 199 6.84 20.19 6.45
CA SER A 199 7.69 19.78 5.33
C SER A 199 8.40 18.45 5.59
N SER A 200 8.14 17.79 6.73
CA SER A 200 8.73 16.50 7.05
C SER A 200 7.73 15.59 7.76
N ARG A 201 7.88 14.29 7.59
CA ARG A 201 7.08 13.28 8.28
C ARG A 201 7.73 11.90 8.19
N LYS A 202 7.59 11.08 9.23
CA LYS A 202 7.96 9.66 9.14
C LYS A 202 7.07 8.93 8.15
N THR A 203 7.64 8.01 7.39
CA THR A 203 6.86 7.06 6.60
C THR A 203 6.08 6.13 7.53
N TRP A 204 4.96 5.62 7.04
CA TRP A 204 4.24 4.52 7.64
C TRP A 204 3.99 3.47 6.58
N ARG A 205 4.36 2.24 6.89
CA ARG A 205 4.38 1.15 5.89
C ARG A 205 5.14 1.53 4.62
N GLY A 206 6.29 2.21 4.81
CA GLY A 206 7.18 2.61 3.72
C GLY A 206 6.62 3.68 2.79
N SER A 207 5.60 4.46 3.19
CA SER A 207 4.97 5.45 2.31
C SER A 207 4.55 6.72 3.01
N ASN A 208 4.57 7.84 2.25
CA ASN A 208 3.98 9.14 2.59
C ASN A 208 3.18 9.67 1.41
N LEU A 209 2.28 10.59 1.68
CA LEU A 209 1.58 11.40 0.69
C LEU A 209 1.86 12.88 0.94
N LEU A 210 2.52 13.53 0.00
CA LEU A 210 2.75 14.96 -0.04
C LEU A 210 1.67 15.63 -0.90
N VAL A 211 1.14 16.75 -0.41
CA VAL A 211 0.22 17.60 -1.17
C VAL A 211 0.92 18.89 -1.51
N VAL A 212 1.02 19.18 -2.80
CA VAL A 212 1.61 20.40 -3.34
C VAL A 212 0.52 21.25 -3.97
N ARG A 213 0.44 22.52 -3.58
CA ARG A 213 -0.45 23.52 -4.18
C ARG A 213 0.31 24.41 -5.14
N SER A 214 -0.28 24.70 -6.30
CA SER A 214 0.26 25.63 -7.29
C SER A 214 0.40 27.04 -6.73
N GLY A 215 1.39 27.78 -7.20
CA GLY A 215 1.42 29.23 -7.12
C GLY A 215 0.60 29.89 -8.22
N LYS A 216 0.92 31.14 -8.55
CA LYS A 216 0.25 31.95 -9.58
C LYS A 216 1.09 32.13 -10.85
N THR A 217 2.35 31.68 -10.82
CA THR A 217 3.30 31.83 -11.91
C THR A 217 3.47 30.50 -12.61
N SER A 218 3.27 30.48 -13.93
CA SER A 218 3.55 29.28 -14.76
C SER A 218 5.05 28.97 -14.76
N GLY A 219 5.39 27.70 -14.76
CA GLY A 219 6.79 27.26 -14.76
C GLY A 219 6.95 25.85 -14.20
N LYS A 220 8.20 25.49 -13.94
CA LYS A 220 8.55 24.20 -13.34
C LYS A 220 8.63 24.34 -11.82
N VAL A 221 8.08 23.36 -11.14
CA VAL A 221 8.24 23.15 -9.69
C VAL A 221 9.00 21.85 -9.51
N ILE A 222 10.11 21.91 -8.78
CA ILE A 222 10.91 20.72 -8.42
C ILE A 222 10.61 20.38 -6.98
N VAL A 223 10.10 19.17 -6.76
CA VAL A 223 9.88 18.61 -5.43
C VAL A 223 11.00 17.63 -5.13
N THR A 224 11.73 17.88 -4.07
CA THR A 224 12.85 17.06 -3.60
C THR A 224 12.48 16.35 -2.31
N ALA A 225 12.73 15.05 -2.22
CA ALA A 225 12.60 14.25 -1.01
C ALA A 225 13.96 13.74 -0.54
N LYS A 226 14.23 13.86 0.75
CA LYS A 226 15.47 13.39 1.41
C LYS A 226 15.14 12.47 2.56
N VAL A 227 15.88 11.37 2.63
CA VAL A 227 15.93 10.44 3.76
C VAL A 227 17.38 10.19 4.10
N GLN A 228 17.71 10.15 5.38
CA GLN A 228 19.09 9.95 5.81
C GLN A 228 19.62 8.61 5.30
N GLY A 229 20.79 8.63 4.65
CA GLY A 229 21.45 7.44 4.13
C GLY A 229 20.91 6.91 2.79
N LEU A 230 19.94 7.60 2.18
CA LEU A 230 19.41 7.25 0.86
C LEU A 230 19.77 8.32 -0.20
N PRO A 231 19.86 7.94 -1.48
CA PRO A 231 19.93 8.90 -2.57
C PRO A 231 18.71 9.84 -2.57
N VAL A 232 18.96 11.12 -2.87
CA VAL A 232 17.90 12.14 -3.00
C VAL A 232 17.03 11.82 -4.22
N ALA A 233 15.73 11.98 -4.09
CA ALA A 233 14.77 11.82 -5.19
C ALA A 233 14.10 13.15 -5.53
N ASN A 234 13.90 13.40 -6.83
CA ASN A 234 13.23 14.58 -7.34
C ASN A 234 12.07 14.20 -8.27
N ILE A 235 11.01 15.02 -8.28
CA ILE A 235 9.94 14.97 -9.27
C ILE A 235 9.60 16.39 -9.72
N ILE A 236 9.29 16.54 -11.01
CA ILE A 236 8.95 17.82 -11.62
C ILE A 236 7.44 17.90 -11.82
N ILE A 237 6.83 18.99 -11.36
CA ILE A 237 5.45 19.37 -11.64
C ILE A 237 5.49 20.62 -12.53
N ASN A 238 4.83 20.57 -13.67
CA ASN A 238 4.73 21.69 -14.58
C ASN A 238 3.46 22.49 -14.26
N GLN A 239 3.62 23.79 -14.06
CA GLN A 239 2.50 24.71 -13.89
C GLN A 239 2.24 25.44 -15.22
N ARG A 240 1.05 25.29 -15.78
CA ARG A 240 0.61 26.02 -16.98
C ARG A 240 -0.24 27.21 -16.58
N SER A 241 -0.16 28.28 -17.36
CA SER A 241 -1.14 29.39 -17.26
C SER A 241 -2.56 28.88 -17.49
N LYS A 242 -3.51 29.56 -16.87
CA LYS A 242 -4.94 29.29 -17.01
C LYS A 242 -5.43 29.57 -18.43
#